data_ba93900ee0405491d0e41ea990a82c08
#
_entry.id   ba93900ee0405491d0e41ea990a82c08
#
_cell.length_a   1.000
_cell.length_b   1.000
_cell.length_c   1.000
_cell.angle_alpha   90.00
_cell.angle_beta   90.00
_cell.angle_gamma   90.00
#
_symmetry.space_group_name_H-M   'P 1'
#
loop_
_entity.id
_entity.type
_entity.pdbx_description
1 polymer ?
#
loop_
_entity_poly.entity_id
_entity_poly.type
_entity_poly.pdbx_seq_one_letter_code
_entity_poly.pdbx_strand_id
1 'polypeptide(L)'
;MKQYLWAGALALVWSASSPARAEDAYLARARALLARSPVIDGHIDVPEQLKERRDNKLEGFDFTNIPGQQASYNVDLTRLKAGGYGGVFWSVYVPVELGPDEAVRATFDQIDVMRRLIDRYPERMTLAATAAEARAGMRQGKIIGFLGAEGGHSIHNSLGVLRDFYALGVRYMTLTHFANTDWADSATASPAHDGLAPFGREVVHEMNRMGMLVDISHVSAKTMADALDVSVAPVIFSHSGAQAVNHSPRNVPDAILARLPANGVVAMVNFFPGYVSEAVRQWNGAHAAEEARAKSLNPGDTKAAAAALAAWDKANPLPHATVQQVADHIDHIRKIAGIDHIGIGSDYDGIETTPDGLEDPSGVPNLFAELLRRGYSEADCAKIADGNILRALAQAEQVAARLQRERAPGEAVFAAK
;
A
#
# COMPACT_ATOMS: atom_id res chain seq x y z
N MET A 1 18.35 87.15 -12.17
CA MET A 1 17.30 86.21 -12.59
C MET A 1 17.99 84.99 -13.17
N LYS A 2 18.05 83.91 -12.44
CA LYS A 2 18.54 82.61 -12.92
C LYS A 2 17.35 81.58 -12.81
N GLN A 3 16.90 81.16 -13.96
CA GLN A 3 15.84 80.11 -14.05
C GLN A 3 16.49 78.76 -13.86
N TYR A 4 15.95 77.93 -12.92
CA TYR A 4 16.25 76.50 -12.75
C TYR A 4 15.21 75.69 -13.46
N LEU A 5 15.62 74.96 -14.49
CA LEU A 5 14.83 73.91 -15.15
C LEU A 5 14.92 72.60 -14.34
N TRP A 6 13.81 72.08 -13.88
CA TRP A 6 13.73 70.79 -13.30
C TRP A 6 13.41 69.77 -14.41
N ALA A 7 14.32 68.81 -14.65
CA ALA A 7 14.06 67.63 -15.50
C ALA A 7 13.56 66.55 -14.63
N GLY A 8 12.27 66.16 -14.78
CA GLY A 8 11.68 65.00 -14.14
C GLY A 8 12.06 63.73 -14.88
N ALA A 9 12.80 62.81 -14.22
CA ALA A 9 13.04 61.47 -14.73
C ALA A 9 11.88 60.57 -14.38
N LEU A 10 11.10 60.11 -15.38
CA LEU A 10 10.15 59.01 -15.22
C LEU A 10 10.92 57.69 -15.13
N ALA A 11 10.94 57.09 -13.96
CA ALA A 11 11.41 55.70 -13.80
C ALA A 11 10.28 54.73 -14.24
N LEU A 12 10.47 54.10 -15.39
CA LEU A 12 9.65 52.95 -15.79
C LEU A 12 10.03 51.77 -14.89
N VAL A 13 9.13 51.42 -13.96
CA VAL A 13 9.19 50.16 -13.20
C VAL A 13 8.75 49.06 -14.13
N TRP A 14 9.70 48.31 -14.68
CA TRP A 14 9.41 47.02 -15.32
C TRP A 14 9.12 46.01 -14.22
N SER A 15 7.85 45.68 -14.00
CA SER A 15 7.44 44.53 -13.26
C SER A 15 7.77 43.28 -14.09
N ALA A 16 8.90 42.63 -13.79
CA ALA A 16 9.22 41.32 -14.29
C ALA A 16 8.28 40.34 -13.65
N SER A 17 7.16 40.02 -14.32
CA SER A 17 6.38 38.83 -14.02
C SER A 17 7.29 37.61 -14.26
N SER A 18 7.68 36.92 -13.18
CA SER A 18 8.34 35.61 -13.31
C SER A 18 7.47 34.74 -14.20
N PRO A 19 8.03 34.13 -15.26
CA PRO A 19 7.24 33.19 -16.06
C PRO A 19 6.82 32.06 -15.15
N ALA A 20 5.50 31.82 -15.04
CA ALA A 20 4.98 30.59 -14.46
C ALA A 20 5.73 29.45 -15.17
N ARG A 21 6.46 28.63 -14.39
CA ARG A 21 7.21 27.50 -14.93
C ARG A 21 6.20 26.65 -15.69
N ALA A 22 6.39 26.47 -17.01
CA ALA A 22 5.51 25.66 -17.82
C ALA A 22 5.39 24.29 -17.16
N GLU A 23 4.17 23.82 -16.97
CA GLU A 23 3.94 22.48 -16.41
C GLU A 23 4.67 21.45 -17.27
N ASP A 24 5.34 20.47 -16.63
CA ASP A 24 5.99 19.37 -17.34
C ASP A 24 4.94 18.65 -18.21
N ALA A 25 5.19 18.57 -19.51
CA ALA A 25 4.28 17.96 -20.48
C ALA A 25 3.92 16.50 -20.11
N TYR A 26 4.83 15.75 -19.49
CA TYR A 26 4.56 14.41 -18.98
C TYR A 26 3.62 14.42 -17.78
N LEU A 27 3.75 15.40 -16.88
CA LEU A 27 2.85 15.54 -15.73
C LEU A 27 1.42 15.89 -16.18
N ALA A 28 1.27 16.81 -17.15
CA ALA A 28 -0.04 17.13 -17.74
C ALA A 28 -0.68 15.88 -18.39
N ARG A 29 0.12 15.09 -19.13
CA ARG A 29 -0.34 13.83 -19.72
C ARG A 29 -0.72 12.80 -18.66
N ALA A 30 0.06 12.65 -17.57
CA ALA A 30 -0.22 11.76 -16.47
C ALA A 30 -1.56 12.11 -15.80
N ARG A 31 -1.80 13.39 -15.50
CA ARG A 31 -3.08 13.86 -14.95
C ARG A 31 -4.26 13.58 -15.87
N ALA A 32 -4.10 13.84 -17.18
CA ALA A 32 -5.12 13.54 -18.18
C ALA A 32 -5.41 12.03 -18.30
N LEU A 33 -4.38 11.19 -18.18
CA LEU A 33 -4.51 9.74 -18.11
C LEU A 33 -5.32 9.31 -16.88
N LEU A 34 -4.90 9.74 -15.68
CA LEU A 34 -5.51 9.36 -14.41
C LEU A 34 -6.95 9.87 -14.25
N ALA A 35 -7.33 10.92 -14.97
CA ALA A 35 -8.73 11.35 -15.06
C ALA A 35 -9.62 10.33 -15.81
N ARG A 36 -9.04 9.46 -16.67
CA ARG A 36 -9.75 8.43 -17.45
C ARG A 36 -9.56 7.02 -16.90
N SER A 37 -8.41 6.76 -16.32
CA SER A 37 -8.02 5.49 -15.70
C SER A 37 -7.45 5.79 -14.32
N PRO A 38 -8.33 6.04 -13.32
CA PRO A 38 -7.90 6.47 -11.99
C PRO A 38 -7.27 5.30 -11.23
N VAL A 39 -6.33 5.64 -10.33
CA VAL A 39 -5.57 4.64 -9.55
C VAL A 39 -6.48 3.88 -8.59
N ILE A 40 -6.32 2.56 -8.54
CA ILE A 40 -6.75 1.73 -7.41
C ILE A 40 -5.50 1.32 -6.64
N ASP A 41 -5.38 1.82 -5.42
CA ASP A 41 -4.26 1.53 -4.52
C ASP A 41 -4.51 0.24 -3.74
N GLY A 42 -3.51 -0.62 -3.69
CA GLY A 42 -3.59 -1.92 -3.02
C GLY A 42 -3.55 -1.88 -1.51
N HIS A 43 -3.09 -0.76 -0.91
CA HIS A 43 -2.88 -0.71 0.53
C HIS A 43 -2.73 0.70 1.07
N ILE A 44 -3.64 1.11 1.96
CA ILE A 44 -3.59 2.38 2.69
C ILE A 44 -4.16 2.18 4.10
N ASP A 45 -3.47 2.69 5.13
CA ASP A 45 -3.69 2.40 6.56
C ASP A 45 -4.47 3.45 7.35
N VAL A 46 -5.38 4.16 6.68
CA VAL A 46 -6.29 5.11 7.37
C VAL A 46 -7.01 4.49 8.57
N PRO A 47 -7.49 3.21 8.53
CA PRO A 47 -8.12 2.59 9.71
C PRO A 47 -7.18 2.48 10.91
N GLU A 48 -5.89 2.16 10.71
CA GLU A 48 -4.89 2.11 11.79
C GLU A 48 -4.72 3.49 12.43
N GLN A 49 -4.55 4.55 11.62
CA GLN A 49 -4.43 5.92 12.10
C GLN A 49 -5.68 6.37 12.88
N LEU A 50 -6.88 5.94 12.46
CA LEU A 50 -8.11 6.20 13.20
C LEU A 50 -8.12 5.50 14.55
N LYS A 51 -7.60 4.27 14.62
CA LYS A 51 -7.46 3.55 15.90
C LYS A 51 -6.46 4.23 16.82
N GLU A 52 -5.24 4.45 16.35
CA GLU A 52 -4.14 4.97 17.16
C GLU A 52 -4.40 6.38 17.69
N ARG A 53 -4.92 7.27 16.83
CA ARG A 53 -5.04 8.69 17.14
C ARG A 53 -6.41 9.08 17.68
N ARG A 54 -7.42 8.27 17.44
CA ARG A 54 -8.82 8.62 17.70
C ARG A 54 -9.62 7.52 18.42
N ASP A 55 -9.00 6.37 18.68
CA ASP A 55 -9.68 5.21 19.26
C ASP A 55 -10.98 4.87 18.50
N ASN A 56 -10.89 4.85 17.16
CA ASN A 56 -11.99 4.60 16.21
C ASN A 56 -13.17 5.60 16.30
N LYS A 57 -12.95 6.82 16.86
CA LYS A 57 -13.98 7.86 16.98
C LYS A 57 -13.94 8.79 15.77
N LEU A 58 -15.07 8.90 15.08
CA LEU A 58 -15.25 9.81 13.94
C LEU A 58 -15.82 11.17 14.32
N GLU A 59 -16.21 11.39 15.58
CA GLU A 59 -16.71 12.68 16.05
C GLU A 59 -15.62 13.76 15.83
N GLY A 60 -16.00 14.88 15.20
CA GLY A 60 -15.09 15.98 14.90
C GLY A 60 -13.98 15.64 13.89
N PHE A 61 -14.01 14.48 13.22
CA PHE A 61 -13.07 14.12 12.17
C PHE A 61 -13.63 14.48 10.80
N ASP A 62 -12.93 15.34 10.06
CA ASP A 62 -13.23 15.67 8.67
C ASP A 62 -12.20 15.04 7.73
N PHE A 63 -12.60 13.97 7.04
CA PHE A 63 -11.78 13.29 6.06
C PHE A 63 -11.75 13.98 4.69
N THR A 64 -12.48 15.09 4.54
CA THR A 64 -12.49 15.86 3.27
C THR A 64 -11.14 16.52 3.01
N ASN A 65 -10.58 17.14 4.04
CA ASN A 65 -9.30 17.85 3.97
C ASN A 65 -8.68 17.91 5.37
N ILE A 66 -7.66 17.11 5.59
CA ILE A 66 -6.93 17.10 6.85
C ILE A 66 -5.79 18.10 6.75
N PRO A 67 -5.79 19.21 7.53
CA PRO A 67 -4.75 20.23 7.45
C PRO A 67 -3.37 19.64 7.70
N GLY A 68 -2.37 20.06 6.93
CA GLY A 68 -0.99 19.55 6.97
C GLY A 68 -0.25 19.71 8.30
N GLN A 69 -0.85 20.41 9.28
CA GLN A 69 -0.34 20.49 10.66
C GLN A 69 -0.89 19.39 11.59
N GLN A 70 -1.92 18.66 11.18
CA GLN A 70 -2.19 17.34 11.74
C GLN A 70 -1.34 16.31 11.00
N ALA A 71 -0.06 16.59 11.00
CA ALA A 71 1.04 16.09 10.15
C ALA A 71 1.31 14.59 10.22
N SER A 72 0.29 13.81 10.47
CA SER A 72 0.36 12.39 10.68
C SER A 72 -0.59 11.59 9.79
N TYR A 73 -1.42 12.25 8.98
CA TYR A 73 -2.19 11.60 7.93
C TYR A 73 -1.64 12.01 6.57
N ASN A 74 -1.24 11.03 5.76
CA ASN A 74 -0.89 11.27 4.36
C ASN A 74 -2.15 11.42 3.50
N VAL A 75 -3.27 10.82 3.93
CA VAL A 75 -4.45 10.59 3.10
C VAL A 75 -5.67 11.37 3.56
N ASP A 76 -6.34 12.02 2.61
CA ASP A 76 -7.69 12.55 2.69
C ASP A 76 -8.35 12.60 1.30
N LEU A 77 -9.65 12.91 1.25
CA LEU A 77 -10.39 12.93 -0.02
C LEU A 77 -9.90 13.99 -1.02
N THR A 78 -9.34 15.09 -0.56
CA THR A 78 -8.77 16.15 -1.42
C THR A 78 -7.49 15.66 -2.07
N ARG A 79 -6.57 15.07 -1.30
CA ARG A 79 -5.30 14.52 -1.80
C ARG A 79 -5.52 13.31 -2.72
N LEU A 80 -6.42 12.39 -2.35
CA LEU A 80 -6.82 11.28 -3.22
C LEU A 80 -7.35 11.77 -4.57
N LYS A 81 -8.24 12.76 -4.56
CA LYS A 81 -8.77 13.34 -5.80
C LYS A 81 -7.69 14.03 -6.63
N ALA A 82 -6.80 14.79 -6.01
CA ALA A 82 -5.69 15.46 -6.68
C ALA A 82 -4.70 14.46 -7.30
N GLY A 83 -4.52 13.29 -6.66
CA GLY A 83 -3.70 12.17 -7.13
C GLY A 83 -4.35 11.32 -8.23
N GLY A 84 -5.61 11.57 -8.56
CA GLY A 84 -6.32 10.79 -9.56
C GLY A 84 -6.74 9.39 -9.08
N TYR A 85 -7.02 9.24 -7.79
CA TYR A 85 -7.50 7.97 -7.22
C TYR A 85 -8.97 7.70 -7.56
N GLY A 86 -9.25 6.46 -7.94
CA GLY A 86 -10.59 5.92 -8.15
C GLY A 86 -10.96 4.84 -7.15
N GLY A 87 -9.98 4.28 -6.43
CA GLY A 87 -10.24 3.27 -5.42
C GLY A 87 -9.06 3.01 -4.50
N VAL A 88 -9.35 2.39 -3.36
CA VAL A 88 -8.37 2.05 -2.33
C VAL A 88 -8.78 0.75 -1.65
N PHE A 89 -7.83 -0.14 -1.44
CA PHE A 89 -7.94 -1.19 -0.44
C PHE A 89 -7.50 -0.61 0.91
N TRP A 90 -8.48 -0.34 1.78
CA TRP A 90 -8.25 0.13 3.13
C TRP A 90 -7.78 -1.02 4.01
N SER A 91 -6.55 -0.93 4.52
CA SER A 91 -5.99 -1.94 5.40
C SER A 91 -6.71 -1.93 6.74
N VAL A 92 -7.26 -3.08 7.13
CA VAL A 92 -7.75 -3.32 8.49
C VAL A 92 -6.69 -4.13 9.22
N TYR A 93 -5.66 -3.40 9.64
CA TYR A 93 -4.51 -3.93 10.34
C TYR A 93 -4.75 -4.00 11.85
N VAL A 94 -4.20 -5.01 12.48
CA VAL A 94 -4.13 -5.11 13.95
C VAL A 94 -2.76 -5.65 14.37
N PRO A 95 -2.18 -5.16 15.49
CA PRO A 95 -0.86 -5.58 15.95
C PRO A 95 -0.77 -7.10 16.16
N VAL A 96 0.36 -7.68 15.77
CA VAL A 96 0.63 -9.13 15.89
C VAL A 96 0.80 -9.58 17.34
N GLU A 97 1.02 -8.65 18.25
CA GLU A 97 1.18 -8.86 19.68
C GLU A 97 -0.16 -9.05 20.43
N LEU A 98 -1.28 -8.72 19.77
CA LEU A 98 -2.61 -8.92 20.36
C LEU A 98 -2.89 -10.41 20.58
N GLY A 99 -3.52 -10.71 21.69
CA GLY A 99 -4.05 -12.05 21.92
C GLY A 99 -5.06 -12.44 20.81
N PRO A 100 -5.21 -13.74 20.51
CA PRO A 100 -5.98 -14.18 19.34
C PRO A 100 -7.43 -13.64 19.30
N ASP A 101 -8.16 -13.71 20.43
CA ASP A 101 -9.55 -13.20 20.50
C ASP A 101 -9.60 -11.67 20.37
N GLU A 102 -8.58 -10.99 20.91
CA GLU A 102 -8.48 -9.54 20.80
C GLU A 102 -8.17 -9.10 19.37
N ALA A 103 -7.33 -9.84 18.66
CA ALA A 103 -7.04 -9.58 17.25
C ALA A 103 -8.31 -9.69 16.39
N VAL A 104 -9.13 -10.72 16.59
CA VAL A 104 -10.43 -10.86 15.90
C VAL A 104 -11.34 -9.66 16.20
N ARG A 105 -11.52 -9.30 17.47
CA ARG A 105 -12.36 -8.18 17.89
C ARG A 105 -11.84 -6.85 17.30
N ALA A 106 -10.54 -6.60 17.41
CA ALA A 106 -9.94 -5.37 16.90
C ALA A 106 -10.10 -5.24 15.38
N THR A 107 -10.03 -6.36 14.64
CA THR A 107 -10.27 -6.37 13.19
C THR A 107 -11.71 -6.01 12.85
N PHE A 108 -12.71 -6.52 13.61
CA PHE A 108 -14.10 -6.09 13.46
C PHE A 108 -14.27 -4.60 13.76
N ASP A 109 -13.61 -4.06 14.79
CA ASP A 109 -13.64 -2.62 15.11
C ASP A 109 -13.04 -1.77 13.97
N GLN A 110 -11.97 -2.26 13.32
CA GLN A 110 -11.36 -1.61 12.15
C GLN A 110 -12.29 -1.64 10.91
N ILE A 111 -12.93 -2.78 10.66
CA ILE A 111 -13.94 -2.92 9.59
C ILE A 111 -15.09 -1.94 9.82
N ASP A 112 -15.61 -1.87 11.06
CA ASP A 112 -16.72 -0.99 11.43
C ASP A 112 -16.36 0.49 11.23
N VAL A 113 -15.21 0.95 11.76
CA VAL A 113 -14.84 2.36 11.65
C VAL A 113 -14.68 2.78 10.19
N MET A 114 -14.09 1.92 9.35
CA MET A 114 -13.91 2.25 7.96
C MET A 114 -15.24 2.28 7.18
N ARG A 115 -16.15 1.34 7.45
CA ARG A 115 -17.49 1.37 6.88
C ARG A 115 -18.24 2.64 7.27
N ARG A 116 -18.24 3.02 8.57
CA ARG A 116 -18.84 4.28 9.06
C ARG A 116 -18.20 5.52 8.43
N LEU A 117 -16.87 5.50 8.18
CA LEU A 117 -16.20 6.60 7.49
C LEU A 117 -16.69 6.73 6.05
N ILE A 118 -16.78 5.62 5.32
CA ILE A 118 -17.29 5.61 3.93
C ILE A 118 -18.74 6.09 3.88
N ASP A 119 -19.60 5.59 4.77
CA ASP A 119 -21.02 5.94 4.85
C ASP A 119 -21.25 7.43 5.19
N ARG A 120 -20.25 8.09 5.81
CA ARG A 120 -20.28 9.52 6.11
C ARG A 120 -20.15 10.42 4.88
N TYR A 121 -19.56 9.88 3.79
CA TYR A 121 -19.29 10.64 2.56
C TYR A 121 -19.91 9.97 1.31
N PRO A 122 -21.24 9.68 1.30
CA PRO A 122 -21.85 8.83 0.28
C PRO A 122 -21.78 9.40 -1.13
N GLU A 123 -21.62 10.73 -1.27
CA GLU A 123 -21.44 11.39 -2.56
C GLU A 123 -20.01 11.27 -3.11
N ARG A 124 -19.05 10.89 -2.27
CA ARG A 124 -17.62 10.83 -2.62
C ARG A 124 -17.02 9.45 -2.54
N MET A 125 -17.57 8.58 -1.70
CA MET A 125 -17.07 7.24 -1.43
C MET A 125 -18.17 6.20 -1.53
N THR A 126 -17.79 4.95 -1.79
CA THR A 126 -18.70 3.80 -1.68
C THR A 126 -17.87 2.52 -1.50
N LEU A 127 -18.37 1.57 -0.73
CA LEU A 127 -17.80 0.22 -0.74
C LEU A 127 -18.18 -0.48 -2.04
N ALA A 128 -17.28 -1.33 -2.54
CA ALA A 128 -17.57 -2.27 -3.61
C ALA A 128 -17.25 -3.69 -3.15
N ALA A 129 -18.11 -4.61 -3.53
CA ALA A 129 -17.93 -6.03 -3.31
C ALA A 129 -17.36 -6.74 -4.54
N THR A 130 -17.45 -6.12 -5.72
CA THR A 130 -17.07 -6.71 -7.00
C THR A 130 -16.33 -5.71 -7.90
N ALA A 131 -15.57 -6.26 -8.86
CA ALA A 131 -14.93 -5.44 -9.91
C ALA A 131 -15.96 -4.65 -10.75
N ALA A 132 -17.15 -5.20 -10.95
CA ALA A 132 -18.23 -4.53 -11.68
C ALA A 132 -18.78 -3.34 -10.91
N GLU A 133 -19.03 -3.48 -9.62
CA GLU A 133 -19.45 -2.40 -8.71
C GLU A 133 -18.38 -1.30 -8.63
N ALA A 134 -17.10 -1.69 -8.52
CA ALA A 134 -15.98 -0.74 -8.52
C ALA A 134 -16.00 0.12 -9.79
N ARG A 135 -16.05 -0.49 -10.97
CA ARG A 135 -16.14 0.24 -12.24
C ARG A 135 -17.37 1.14 -12.31
N ALA A 136 -18.50 0.71 -11.77
CA ALA A 136 -19.72 1.52 -11.74
C ALA A 136 -19.58 2.76 -10.85
N GLY A 137 -19.04 2.61 -9.65
CA GLY A 137 -18.80 3.71 -8.71
C GLY A 137 -17.75 4.70 -9.23
N MET A 138 -16.65 4.21 -9.83
CA MET A 138 -15.62 5.06 -10.45
C MET A 138 -16.22 5.92 -11.58
N ARG A 139 -17.11 5.37 -12.41
CA ARG A 139 -17.83 6.17 -13.44
C ARG A 139 -18.75 7.26 -12.85
N GLN A 140 -19.17 7.11 -11.61
CA GLN A 140 -19.90 8.13 -10.86
C GLN A 140 -18.97 9.17 -10.19
N GLY A 141 -17.65 9.04 -10.37
CA GLY A 141 -16.64 9.92 -9.76
C GLY A 141 -16.41 9.68 -8.27
N LYS A 142 -16.84 8.52 -7.75
CA LYS A 142 -16.63 8.13 -6.36
C LYS A 142 -15.29 7.41 -6.20
N ILE A 143 -14.69 7.54 -5.02
CA ILE A 143 -13.56 6.71 -4.57
C ILE A 143 -14.15 5.41 -4.02
N ILE A 144 -13.73 4.30 -4.60
CA ILE A 144 -14.18 2.98 -4.21
C ILE A 144 -13.36 2.50 -3.01
N GLY A 145 -14.04 2.08 -1.95
CA GLY A 145 -13.42 1.34 -0.85
C GLY A 145 -13.55 -0.16 -1.07
N PHE A 146 -12.44 -0.85 -0.96
CA PHE A 146 -12.37 -2.26 -0.61
C PHE A 146 -11.74 -2.34 0.78
N LEU A 147 -11.96 -3.44 1.51
CA LEU A 147 -11.25 -3.69 2.76
C LEU A 147 -10.23 -4.80 2.55
N GLY A 148 -9.05 -4.64 3.11
CA GLY A 148 -8.00 -5.65 3.12
C GLY A 148 -7.61 -6.00 4.55
N ALA A 149 -7.76 -7.27 4.95
CA ALA A 149 -7.28 -7.71 6.27
C ALA A 149 -5.78 -7.95 6.22
N GLU A 150 -5.01 -7.22 7.00
CA GLU A 150 -3.57 -7.37 7.02
C GLU A 150 -3.10 -8.26 8.17
N GLY A 151 -2.76 -9.48 7.79
CA GLY A 151 -2.27 -10.50 8.69
C GLY A 151 -3.29 -11.58 9.07
N GLY A 152 -2.99 -12.81 8.69
CA GLY A 152 -3.83 -13.98 8.95
C GLY A 152 -4.00 -14.35 10.43
N HIS A 153 -3.23 -13.74 11.34
CA HIS A 153 -3.47 -13.85 12.79
C HIS A 153 -4.84 -13.29 13.19
N SER A 154 -5.38 -12.35 12.41
CA SER A 154 -6.70 -11.72 12.62
C SER A 154 -7.87 -12.70 12.55
N ILE A 155 -7.72 -13.87 11.92
CA ILE A 155 -8.80 -14.87 11.87
C ILE A 155 -8.78 -15.89 13.02
N HIS A 156 -7.79 -15.85 13.92
CA HIS A 156 -7.61 -16.79 15.03
C HIS A 156 -7.85 -18.24 14.59
N ASN A 157 -7.19 -18.67 13.50
CA ASN A 157 -7.26 -20.02 12.94
C ASN A 157 -8.69 -20.49 12.62
N SER A 158 -9.62 -19.57 12.30
CA SER A 158 -11.02 -19.87 12.04
C SER A 158 -11.44 -19.53 10.60
N LEU A 159 -11.80 -20.53 9.82
CA LEU A 159 -12.43 -20.32 8.51
C LEU A 159 -13.81 -19.65 8.62
N GLY A 160 -14.47 -19.75 9.78
CA GLY A 160 -15.72 -19.04 10.08
C GLY A 160 -15.49 -17.54 10.12
N VAL A 161 -14.51 -17.08 10.92
CA VAL A 161 -14.13 -15.66 11.01
C VAL A 161 -13.68 -15.11 9.65
N LEU A 162 -12.91 -15.89 8.87
CA LEU A 162 -12.52 -15.52 7.52
C LEU A 162 -13.75 -15.25 6.62
N ARG A 163 -14.78 -16.09 6.70
CA ARG A 163 -16.04 -15.90 5.95
C ARG A 163 -16.82 -14.68 6.41
N ASP A 164 -16.84 -14.42 7.71
CA ASP A 164 -17.51 -13.24 8.27
C ASP A 164 -16.80 -11.95 7.83
N PHE A 165 -15.47 -11.90 7.78
CA PHE A 165 -14.73 -10.78 7.22
C PHE A 165 -15.11 -10.53 5.75
N TYR A 166 -15.19 -11.60 4.94
CA TYR A 166 -15.62 -11.47 3.54
C TYR A 166 -17.04 -10.93 3.42
N ALA A 167 -17.97 -11.42 4.23
CA ALA A 167 -19.35 -10.94 4.27
C ALA A 167 -19.46 -9.45 4.65
N LEU A 168 -18.53 -8.94 5.46
CA LEU A 168 -18.45 -7.53 5.87
C LEU A 168 -17.72 -6.63 4.87
N GLY A 169 -17.17 -7.17 3.77
CA GLY A 169 -16.58 -6.37 2.70
C GLY A 169 -15.07 -6.51 2.54
N VAL A 170 -14.41 -7.38 3.31
CA VAL A 170 -12.98 -7.69 3.09
C VAL A 170 -12.81 -8.42 1.77
N ARG A 171 -11.88 -7.97 0.94
CA ARG A 171 -11.65 -8.51 -0.41
C ARG A 171 -10.26 -9.08 -0.62
N TYR A 172 -9.33 -8.84 0.29
CA TYR A 172 -8.13 -9.65 0.43
C TYR A 172 -7.81 -9.92 1.91
N MET A 173 -6.98 -10.93 2.15
CA MET A 173 -6.30 -11.12 3.43
C MET A 173 -4.83 -11.45 3.17
N THR A 174 -3.93 -10.71 3.81
CA THR A 174 -2.50 -11.00 3.85
C THR A 174 -2.25 -12.18 4.79
N LEU A 175 -1.55 -13.22 4.32
CA LEU A 175 -1.46 -14.49 5.08
C LEU A 175 -0.65 -14.36 6.37
N THR A 176 0.32 -13.42 6.44
CA THR A 176 1.08 -13.05 7.64
C THR A 176 1.26 -11.54 7.70
N HIS A 177 1.76 -11.01 8.82
CA HIS A 177 2.37 -9.69 8.91
C HIS A 177 3.85 -9.84 9.30
N PHE A 178 4.39 -9.10 10.27
CA PHE A 178 5.79 -9.20 10.69
C PHE A 178 6.14 -10.49 11.44
N ALA A 179 5.16 -11.17 12.01
CA ALA A 179 5.32 -12.46 12.67
C ALA A 179 4.70 -13.59 11.85
N ASN A 180 5.19 -14.84 12.06
CA ASN A 180 4.52 -16.03 11.55
C ASN A 180 3.10 -16.14 12.13
N THR A 181 2.18 -16.66 11.34
CA THR A 181 0.95 -17.26 11.89
C THR A 181 1.22 -18.71 12.30
N ASP A 182 0.26 -19.36 12.92
CA ASP A 182 0.36 -20.80 13.25
C ASP A 182 0.42 -21.72 12.00
N TRP A 183 0.29 -21.15 10.79
CA TRP A 183 0.16 -21.91 9.54
C TRP A 183 0.86 -21.30 8.32
N ALA A 184 1.57 -20.18 8.46
CA ALA A 184 2.33 -19.54 7.40
C ALA A 184 3.55 -18.78 7.92
N ASP A 185 4.67 -18.84 7.20
CA ASP A 185 5.91 -18.12 7.53
C ASP A 185 5.91 -16.71 6.95
N SER A 186 6.25 -15.74 7.82
CA SER A 186 6.50 -14.33 7.47
C SER A 186 7.88 -14.13 6.84
N ALA A 187 8.02 -13.07 6.03
CA ALA A 187 9.31 -12.65 5.46
C ALA A 187 10.31 -12.15 6.51
N THR A 188 9.83 -11.71 7.67
CA THR A 188 10.63 -11.03 8.71
C THR A 188 10.78 -11.84 10.00
N ALA A 189 10.23 -13.05 10.03
CA ALA A 189 10.39 -13.97 11.16
C ALA A 189 11.24 -15.20 10.78
N SER A 190 11.76 -15.89 11.79
CA SER A 190 12.44 -17.17 11.57
C SER A 190 11.44 -18.20 11.05
N PRO A 191 11.77 -19.00 10.01
CA PRO A 191 10.86 -20.01 9.48
C PRO A 191 10.43 -21.01 10.56
N ALA A 192 9.13 -21.32 10.63
CA ALA A 192 8.54 -22.27 11.57
C ALA A 192 7.79 -23.42 10.87
N HIS A 193 7.35 -23.20 9.63
CA HIS A 193 6.48 -24.12 8.89
C HIS A 193 7.07 -24.58 7.55
N ASP A 194 8.22 -24.02 7.15
CA ASP A 194 8.79 -24.19 5.80
C ASP A 194 7.74 -23.81 4.71
N GLY A 195 7.10 -22.64 4.88
CA GLY A 195 6.09 -22.09 3.99
C GLY A 195 4.67 -22.17 4.56
N LEU A 196 3.72 -22.79 3.82
CA LEU A 196 2.34 -23.01 4.25
C LEU A 196 2.16 -24.37 4.93
N ALA A 197 1.75 -24.36 6.19
CA ALA A 197 1.27 -25.56 6.87
C ALA A 197 -0.07 -26.06 6.25
N PRO A 198 -0.52 -27.30 6.56
CA PRO A 198 -1.76 -27.84 5.98
C PRO A 198 -2.98 -26.93 6.17
N PHE A 199 -3.17 -26.33 7.35
CA PHE A 199 -4.29 -25.41 7.58
C PHE A 199 -4.17 -24.13 6.73
N GLY A 200 -2.97 -23.60 6.50
CA GLY A 200 -2.76 -22.45 5.61
C GLY A 200 -3.19 -22.73 4.17
N ARG A 201 -3.02 -23.97 3.69
CA ARG A 201 -3.54 -24.39 2.38
C ARG A 201 -5.08 -24.38 2.35
N GLU A 202 -5.73 -24.82 3.42
CA GLU A 202 -7.20 -24.75 3.55
C GLU A 202 -7.70 -23.29 3.62
N VAL A 203 -6.96 -22.37 4.26
CA VAL A 203 -7.26 -20.93 4.23
C VAL A 203 -7.23 -20.42 2.79
N VAL A 204 -6.18 -20.72 2.02
CA VAL A 204 -6.07 -20.32 0.60
C VAL A 204 -7.21 -20.92 -0.24
N HIS A 205 -7.54 -22.20 -0.03
CA HIS A 205 -8.65 -22.85 -0.72
C HIS A 205 -10.00 -22.18 -0.42
N GLU A 206 -10.25 -21.80 0.84
CA GLU A 206 -11.51 -21.14 1.22
C GLU A 206 -11.56 -19.69 0.68
N MET A 207 -10.44 -18.96 0.71
CA MET A 207 -10.35 -17.64 0.07
C MET A 207 -10.68 -17.72 -1.42
N ASN A 208 -10.12 -18.68 -2.16
CA ASN A 208 -10.45 -18.89 -3.57
C ASN A 208 -11.94 -19.22 -3.76
N ARG A 209 -12.53 -20.06 -2.88
CA ARG A 209 -13.95 -20.40 -2.95
C ARG A 209 -14.87 -19.19 -2.72
N MET A 210 -14.47 -18.27 -1.85
CA MET A 210 -15.24 -17.04 -1.58
C MET A 210 -15.06 -15.97 -2.64
N GLY A 211 -13.93 -15.95 -3.35
CA GLY A 211 -13.53 -14.84 -4.22
C GLY A 211 -12.76 -13.74 -3.48
N MET A 212 -12.18 -14.08 -2.32
CA MET A 212 -11.24 -13.23 -1.60
C MET A 212 -9.86 -13.40 -2.21
N LEU A 213 -9.20 -12.30 -2.60
CA LEU A 213 -7.83 -12.33 -3.10
C LEU A 213 -6.88 -12.78 -1.99
N VAL A 214 -6.02 -13.75 -2.30
CA VAL A 214 -4.93 -14.15 -1.41
C VAL A 214 -3.82 -13.13 -1.55
N ASP A 215 -3.55 -12.38 -0.50
CA ASP A 215 -2.44 -11.44 -0.48
C ASP A 215 -1.19 -12.11 0.11
N ILE A 216 -0.12 -12.08 -0.66
CA ILE A 216 1.18 -12.67 -0.31
C ILE A 216 2.28 -11.62 -0.12
N SER A 217 1.91 -10.36 0.16
CA SER A 217 2.80 -9.42 0.82
C SER A 217 3.16 -9.94 2.21
N HIS A 218 4.24 -9.51 2.81
CA HIS A 218 4.73 -9.91 4.13
C HIS A 218 5.16 -11.38 4.32
N VAL A 219 4.82 -12.29 3.42
CA VAL A 219 5.11 -13.71 3.61
C VAL A 219 6.53 -14.08 3.15
N SER A 220 7.08 -15.14 3.69
CA SER A 220 8.39 -15.67 3.25
C SER A 220 8.37 -16.09 1.78
N ALA A 221 9.53 -16.09 1.13
CA ALA A 221 9.63 -16.54 -0.28
C ALA A 221 9.09 -17.97 -0.48
N LYS A 222 9.22 -18.84 0.53
CA LYS A 222 8.66 -20.19 0.48
C LYS A 222 7.13 -20.15 0.57
N THR A 223 6.57 -19.32 1.43
CA THR A 223 5.12 -19.13 1.52
C THR A 223 4.56 -18.53 0.23
N MET A 224 5.28 -17.59 -0.42
CA MET A 224 4.91 -17.06 -1.75
C MET A 224 4.80 -18.21 -2.77
N ALA A 225 5.81 -19.09 -2.81
CA ALA A 225 5.84 -20.23 -3.72
C ALA A 225 4.67 -21.19 -3.46
N ASP A 226 4.43 -21.54 -2.20
CA ASP A 226 3.36 -22.46 -1.80
C ASP A 226 1.97 -21.89 -2.10
N ALA A 227 1.75 -20.59 -1.83
CA ALA A 227 0.49 -19.94 -2.15
C ALA A 227 0.21 -19.94 -3.66
N LEU A 228 1.24 -19.73 -4.49
CA LEU A 228 1.14 -19.84 -5.95
C LEU A 228 0.87 -21.27 -6.42
N ASP A 229 1.33 -22.30 -5.69
CA ASP A 229 1.09 -23.71 -6.02
C ASP A 229 -0.35 -24.13 -5.64
N VAL A 230 -0.91 -23.55 -4.59
CA VAL A 230 -2.22 -23.91 -4.03
C VAL A 230 -3.36 -23.10 -4.67
N SER A 231 -3.12 -21.79 -4.94
CA SER A 231 -4.18 -20.91 -5.41
C SER A 231 -4.54 -21.19 -6.87
N VAL A 232 -5.83 -21.42 -7.12
CA VAL A 232 -6.42 -21.55 -8.47
C VAL A 232 -7.04 -20.25 -8.97
N ALA A 233 -6.98 -19.18 -8.18
CA ALA A 233 -7.35 -17.82 -8.53
C ALA A 233 -6.09 -16.92 -8.51
N PRO A 234 -6.12 -15.74 -9.17
CA PRO A 234 -5.04 -14.79 -9.04
C PRO A 234 -4.81 -14.43 -7.57
N VAL A 235 -3.54 -14.44 -7.15
CA VAL A 235 -3.12 -13.86 -5.88
C VAL A 235 -2.67 -12.42 -6.11
N ILE A 236 -2.39 -11.66 -5.05
CA ILE A 236 -1.81 -10.31 -5.14
C ILE A 236 -0.62 -10.17 -4.20
N PHE A 237 0.24 -9.21 -4.50
CA PHE A 237 1.05 -8.52 -3.51
C PHE A 237 0.42 -7.14 -3.35
N SER A 238 -0.26 -6.91 -2.25
CA SER A 238 -0.97 -5.64 -2.02
C SER A 238 -0.01 -4.44 -1.94
N HIS A 239 1.23 -4.67 -1.44
CA HIS A 239 2.27 -3.65 -1.29
C HIS A 239 3.67 -4.29 -1.18
N SER A 240 4.31 -4.60 -2.32
CA SER A 240 5.67 -5.19 -2.36
C SER A 240 6.42 -4.75 -3.62
N GLY A 241 7.73 -4.49 -3.47
CA GLY A 241 8.62 -4.15 -4.58
C GLY A 241 9.35 -5.37 -5.16
N ALA A 242 10.41 -5.14 -5.95
CA ALA A 242 11.28 -6.16 -6.52
C ALA A 242 12.55 -6.34 -5.68
N GLN A 243 12.85 -7.56 -5.24
CA GLN A 243 14.01 -7.86 -4.39
C GLN A 243 15.36 -7.59 -5.09
N ALA A 244 15.42 -7.72 -6.40
CA ALA A 244 16.62 -7.42 -7.16
C ALA A 244 16.97 -5.92 -7.19
N VAL A 245 16.01 -5.02 -6.92
CA VAL A 245 16.23 -3.57 -6.81
C VAL A 245 16.60 -3.17 -5.38
N ASN A 246 15.92 -3.74 -4.40
CA ASN A 246 16.20 -3.52 -2.98
C ASN A 246 16.08 -4.86 -2.26
N HIS A 247 17.16 -5.27 -1.57
CA HIS A 247 17.32 -6.62 -0.99
C HIS A 247 16.51 -6.87 0.28
N SER A 248 15.48 -6.06 0.56
CA SER A 248 14.54 -6.35 1.64
C SER A 248 13.84 -7.70 1.41
N PRO A 249 13.69 -8.55 2.44
CA PRO A 249 12.90 -9.78 2.33
C PRO A 249 11.41 -9.52 2.10
N ARG A 250 10.96 -8.27 2.29
CA ARG A 250 9.59 -7.81 1.99
C ARG A 250 9.32 -7.68 0.49
N ASN A 251 10.38 -7.61 -0.32
CA ASN A 251 10.31 -7.51 -1.77
C ASN A 251 10.29 -8.89 -2.43
N VAL A 252 9.73 -8.96 -3.63
CA VAL A 252 9.45 -10.19 -4.37
C VAL A 252 10.71 -10.67 -5.10
N PRO A 253 11.20 -11.91 -4.85
CA PRO A 253 12.33 -12.48 -5.59
C PRO A 253 12.00 -12.72 -7.08
N ASP A 254 12.99 -12.62 -7.96
CA ASP A 254 12.83 -12.85 -9.41
C ASP A 254 12.25 -14.22 -9.74
N ALA A 255 12.62 -15.26 -8.97
CA ALA A 255 12.05 -16.60 -9.15
C ALA A 255 10.54 -16.65 -8.92
N ILE A 256 10.00 -15.79 -8.06
CA ILE A 256 8.57 -15.63 -7.83
C ILE A 256 7.97 -14.72 -8.90
N LEU A 257 8.60 -13.57 -9.22
CA LEU A 257 8.15 -12.67 -10.29
C LEU A 257 7.94 -13.41 -11.62
N ALA A 258 8.83 -14.35 -11.97
CA ALA A 258 8.73 -15.15 -13.17
C ALA A 258 7.49 -16.07 -13.22
N ARG A 259 6.87 -16.36 -12.07
CA ARG A 259 5.65 -17.18 -11.96
C ARG A 259 4.35 -16.41 -12.07
N LEU A 260 4.39 -15.07 -11.96
CA LEU A 260 3.20 -14.22 -11.93
C LEU A 260 2.31 -14.40 -13.17
N PRO A 261 2.84 -14.51 -14.40
CA PRO A 261 2.01 -14.68 -15.58
C PRO A 261 1.14 -15.95 -15.59
N ALA A 262 1.63 -17.03 -15.00
CA ALA A 262 0.90 -18.30 -14.98
C ALA A 262 -0.32 -18.28 -14.03
N ASN A 263 -0.28 -17.49 -12.96
CA ASN A 263 -1.37 -17.36 -11.99
C ASN A 263 -2.28 -16.14 -12.26
N GLY A 264 -1.80 -15.13 -13.00
CA GLY A 264 -2.49 -13.86 -13.19
C GLY A 264 -2.28 -12.84 -12.07
N VAL A 265 -1.25 -13.02 -11.25
CA VAL A 265 -0.88 -12.19 -10.10
C VAL A 265 -0.70 -10.73 -10.45
N VAL A 266 -0.96 -9.83 -9.50
CA VAL A 266 -0.58 -8.42 -9.58
C VAL A 266 0.34 -8.09 -8.40
N ALA A 267 1.54 -7.60 -8.68
CA ALA A 267 2.46 -7.03 -7.71
C ALA A 267 2.24 -5.52 -7.65
N MET A 268 1.69 -5.03 -6.56
CA MET A 268 1.41 -3.61 -6.35
C MET A 268 2.59 -3.01 -5.58
N VAL A 269 3.26 -2.02 -6.21
CA VAL A 269 4.57 -1.53 -5.75
C VAL A 269 4.41 -0.65 -4.53
N ASN A 270 5.17 -0.98 -3.46
CA ASN A 270 5.20 -0.27 -2.19
C ASN A 270 6.02 1.04 -2.30
N PHE A 271 5.70 2.04 -1.45
CA PHE A 271 6.41 3.33 -1.40
C PHE A 271 7.28 3.49 -0.14
N PHE A 272 7.26 2.55 0.80
CA PHE A 272 8.13 2.67 1.97
C PHE A 272 9.60 2.79 1.57
N PRO A 273 10.31 3.89 1.93
CA PRO A 273 11.68 4.13 1.51
C PRO A 273 12.66 2.99 1.82
N GLY A 274 12.44 2.27 2.93
CA GLY A 274 13.27 1.11 3.31
C GLY A 274 13.12 -0.09 2.38
N TYR A 275 12.01 -0.19 1.61
CA TYR A 275 11.79 -1.23 0.60
C TYR A 275 12.02 -0.74 -0.83
N VAL A 276 12.10 0.59 -1.03
CA VAL A 276 12.34 1.22 -2.33
C VAL A 276 13.84 1.47 -2.56
N SER A 277 14.53 2.08 -1.59
CA SER A 277 15.94 2.49 -1.72
C SER A 277 16.86 1.58 -0.93
N GLU A 278 17.81 0.93 -1.61
CA GLU A 278 18.83 0.11 -0.94
C GLU A 278 19.70 0.96 0.01
N ALA A 279 19.96 2.23 -0.32
CA ALA A 279 20.68 3.14 0.56
C ALA A 279 19.91 3.42 1.86
N VAL A 280 18.59 3.61 1.79
CA VAL A 280 17.74 3.77 2.99
C VAL A 280 17.72 2.48 3.79
N ARG A 281 17.58 1.31 3.15
CA ARG A 281 17.61 0.01 3.82
C ARG A 281 18.90 -0.21 4.60
N GLN A 282 20.05 0.11 4.00
CA GLN A 282 21.35 0.00 4.64
C GLN A 282 21.49 0.99 5.81
N TRP A 283 21.01 2.22 5.63
CA TRP A 283 21.00 3.21 6.69
C TRP A 283 20.15 2.76 7.87
N ASN A 284 18.94 2.24 7.64
CA ASN A 284 18.05 1.73 8.68
C ASN A 284 18.72 0.63 9.51
N GLY A 285 19.44 -0.30 8.84
CA GLY A 285 20.21 -1.34 9.52
C GLY A 285 21.36 -0.77 10.37
N ALA A 286 22.10 0.22 9.86
CA ALA A 286 23.18 0.88 10.57
C ALA A 286 22.65 1.70 11.77
N HIS A 287 21.53 2.41 11.59
CA HIS A 287 20.87 3.19 12.64
C HIS A 287 20.39 2.29 13.79
N ALA A 288 19.73 1.18 13.48
CA ALA A 288 19.29 0.20 14.49
C ALA A 288 20.49 -0.40 15.28
N ALA A 289 21.58 -0.69 14.61
CA ALA A 289 22.80 -1.17 15.26
C ALA A 289 23.42 -0.12 16.17
N GLU A 290 23.43 1.15 15.76
CA GLU A 290 23.94 2.26 16.57
C GLU A 290 23.04 2.54 17.76
N GLU A 291 21.72 2.47 17.60
CA GLU A 291 20.76 2.60 18.70
C GLU A 291 21.00 1.54 19.78
N ALA A 292 21.14 0.29 19.35
CA ALA A 292 21.47 -0.81 20.27
C ALA A 292 22.80 -0.59 20.99
N ARG A 293 23.84 -0.10 20.26
CA ARG A 293 25.15 0.25 20.81
C ARG A 293 25.04 1.37 21.84
N ALA A 294 24.33 2.45 21.50
CA ALA A 294 24.14 3.58 22.40
C ALA A 294 23.42 3.19 23.70
N LYS A 295 22.36 2.37 23.62
CA LYS A 295 21.66 1.81 24.78
C LYS A 295 22.59 0.92 25.63
N SER A 296 23.39 0.06 25.00
CA SER A 296 24.30 -0.84 25.69
C SER A 296 25.45 -0.12 26.43
N LEU A 297 25.94 0.98 25.86
CA LEU A 297 27.02 1.77 26.48
C LEU A 297 26.54 2.72 27.58
N ASN A 298 25.24 3.00 27.63
CA ASN A 298 24.61 3.90 28.61
C ASN A 298 23.46 3.20 29.36
N PRO A 299 23.72 2.07 30.08
CA PRO A 299 22.66 1.31 30.73
C PRO A 299 21.98 2.16 31.79
N GLY A 300 20.64 2.32 31.70
CA GLY A 300 19.82 3.12 32.59
C GLY A 300 19.87 4.64 32.34
N ASP A 301 20.75 5.16 31.51
CA ASP A 301 20.78 6.57 31.09
C ASP A 301 20.23 6.75 29.68
N THR A 302 18.91 6.83 29.58
CA THR A 302 18.20 7.01 28.29
C THR A 302 18.54 8.35 27.62
N LYS A 303 18.90 9.39 28.38
CA LYS A 303 19.28 10.70 27.82
C LYS A 303 20.66 10.63 27.15
N ALA A 304 21.63 10.00 27.81
CA ALA A 304 22.96 9.80 27.22
C ALA A 304 22.88 8.91 25.96
N ALA A 305 22.08 7.84 26.00
CA ALA A 305 21.86 6.98 24.84
C ALA A 305 21.24 7.77 23.68
N ALA A 306 20.18 8.55 23.91
CA ALA A 306 19.53 9.38 22.89
C ALA A 306 20.48 10.47 22.33
N ALA A 307 21.31 11.09 23.18
CA ALA A 307 22.30 12.08 22.73
C ALA A 307 23.37 11.45 21.83
N ALA A 308 23.82 10.25 22.16
CA ALA A 308 24.78 9.50 21.32
C ALA A 308 24.18 9.16 19.95
N LEU A 309 22.94 8.67 19.91
CA LEU A 309 22.22 8.38 18.66
C LEU A 309 22.04 9.66 17.82
N ALA A 310 21.57 10.75 18.42
CA ALA A 310 21.39 12.02 17.71
C ALA A 310 22.72 12.58 17.13
N ALA A 311 23.85 12.36 17.81
CA ALA A 311 25.16 12.71 17.28
C ALA A 311 25.56 11.85 16.08
N TRP A 312 25.21 10.56 16.09
CA TRP A 312 25.38 9.66 14.95
C TRP A 312 24.49 10.07 13.77
N ASP A 313 23.21 10.37 13.99
CA ASP A 313 22.25 10.81 12.97
C ASP A 313 22.75 12.08 12.25
N LYS A 314 23.29 13.03 13.02
CA LYS A 314 23.87 14.24 12.47
C LYS A 314 25.07 13.98 11.56
N ALA A 315 25.87 12.96 11.89
CA ALA A 315 27.02 12.55 11.09
C ALA A 315 26.65 11.65 9.91
N ASN A 316 25.50 10.98 9.98
CA ASN A 316 25.00 10.03 9.00
C ASN A 316 23.55 10.39 8.63
N PRO A 317 23.30 11.44 7.85
CA PRO A 317 21.94 11.86 7.51
C PRO A 317 21.20 10.74 6.76
N LEU A 318 19.90 10.59 7.05
CA LEU A 318 19.04 9.64 6.36
C LEU A 318 19.02 9.90 4.85
N PRO A 319 19.35 8.93 4.00
CA PRO A 319 19.18 9.06 2.56
C PRO A 319 17.70 9.16 2.19
N HIS A 320 17.41 9.88 1.10
CA HIS A 320 16.05 9.97 0.57
C HIS A 320 15.80 8.89 -0.49
N ALA A 321 14.63 8.30 -0.48
CA ALA A 321 14.11 7.58 -1.63
C ALA A 321 13.44 8.58 -2.58
N THR A 322 13.28 8.21 -3.84
CA THR A 322 12.72 9.09 -4.88
C THR A 322 11.65 8.38 -5.72
N VAL A 323 10.80 9.15 -6.38
CA VAL A 323 9.81 8.63 -7.33
C VAL A 323 10.47 7.82 -8.45
N GLN A 324 11.71 8.17 -8.86
CA GLN A 324 12.47 7.43 -9.85
C GLN A 324 12.81 6.02 -9.38
N GLN A 325 13.17 5.87 -8.10
CA GLN A 325 13.47 4.55 -7.53
C GLN A 325 12.21 3.68 -7.41
N VAL A 326 11.04 4.26 -7.14
CA VAL A 326 9.77 3.53 -7.24
C VAL A 326 9.54 3.04 -8.67
N ALA A 327 9.80 3.89 -9.67
CA ALA A 327 9.70 3.50 -11.09
C ALA A 327 10.72 2.42 -11.47
N ASP A 328 11.90 2.33 -10.81
CA ASP A 328 12.89 1.25 -11.04
C ASP A 328 12.33 -0.12 -10.65
N HIS A 329 11.55 -0.21 -9.56
CA HIS A 329 10.83 -1.44 -9.19
C HIS A 329 9.79 -1.83 -10.25
N ILE A 330 9.05 -0.86 -10.77
CA ILE A 330 8.06 -1.07 -11.84
C ILE A 330 8.74 -1.58 -13.11
N ASP A 331 9.87 -0.98 -13.50
CA ASP A 331 10.68 -1.41 -14.66
C ASP A 331 11.16 -2.86 -14.49
N HIS A 332 11.65 -3.20 -13.30
CA HIS A 332 12.15 -4.56 -13.03
C HIS A 332 11.01 -5.59 -13.08
N ILE A 333 9.88 -5.32 -12.44
CA ILE A 333 8.71 -6.23 -12.48
C ILE A 333 8.21 -6.37 -13.92
N ARG A 334 8.13 -5.25 -14.68
CA ARG A 334 7.77 -5.29 -16.10
C ARG A 334 8.69 -6.20 -16.91
N LYS A 335 9.99 -6.12 -16.65
CA LYS A 335 11.01 -6.92 -17.36
C LYS A 335 10.84 -8.42 -17.09
N ILE A 336 10.51 -8.83 -15.88
CA ILE A 336 10.44 -10.24 -15.48
C ILE A 336 9.05 -10.83 -15.67
N ALA A 337 8.01 -10.12 -15.21
CA ALA A 337 6.62 -10.62 -15.20
C ALA A 337 5.75 -10.06 -16.33
N GLY A 338 6.12 -8.91 -16.90
CA GLY A 338 5.31 -8.22 -17.90
C GLY A 338 4.37 -7.18 -17.33
N ILE A 339 3.84 -6.34 -18.22
CA ILE A 339 3.05 -5.16 -17.84
C ILE A 339 1.70 -5.48 -17.17
N ASP A 340 1.16 -6.67 -17.43
CA ASP A 340 -0.14 -7.10 -16.91
C ASP A 340 -0.11 -7.50 -15.43
N HIS A 341 1.06 -7.43 -14.79
CA HIS A 341 1.32 -7.94 -13.44
C HIS A 341 1.78 -6.87 -12.46
N ILE A 342 1.51 -5.59 -12.75
CA ILE A 342 1.96 -4.45 -11.95
C ILE A 342 0.77 -3.62 -11.49
N GLY A 343 0.83 -3.11 -10.26
CA GLY A 343 -0.11 -2.15 -9.70
C GLY A 343 0.59 -1.20 -8.73
N ILE A 344 -0.19 -0.38 -8.04
CA ILE A 344 0.27 0.56 -7.01
C ILE A 344 -0.29 0.11 -5.66
N GLY A 345 0.56 -0.01 -4.66
CA GLY A 345 0.22 -0.31 -3.28
C GLY A 345 1.06 0.56 -2.36
N SER A 346 0.64 1.81 -2.17
CA SER A 346 1.48 2.88 -1.65
C SER A 346 1.93 2.69 -0.20
N ASP A 347 1.10 2.06 0.61
CA ASP A 347 1.35 1.92 2.05
C ASP A 347 1.25 3.28 2.81
N TYR A 348 0.56 4.28 2.22
CA TYR A 348 0.31 5.56 2.88
C TYR A 348 -0.44 5.36 4.20
N ASP A 349 -0.09 6.16 5.18
CA ASP A 349 -0.57 6.10 6.57
C ASP A 349 -0.09 4.86 7.37
N GLY A 350 0.55 3.86 6.74
CA GLY A 350 1.26 2.74 7.37
C GLY A 350 2.79 2.94 7.44
N ILE A 351 3.31 4.05 6.86
CA ILE A 351 4.73 4.35 6.77
C ILE A 351 5.06 5.73 7.33
N GLU A 352 6.22 5.86 8.02
CA GLU A 352 6.61 7.12 8.65
C GLU A 352 7.22 8.13 7.67
N THR A 353 7.80 7.64 6.57
CA THR A 353 8.46 8.46 5.54
C THR A 353 8.09 7.97 4.16
N THR A 354 8.13 8.88 3.18
CA THR A 354 7.73 8.64 1.81
C THR A 354 8.84 9.03 0.84
N PRO A 355 8.86 8.54 -0.41
CA PRO A 355 9.81 9.00 -1.42
C PRO A 355 9.55 10.44 -1.83
N ASP A 356 10.63 11.19 -2.14
CA ASP A 356 10.53 12.52 -2.72
C ASP A 356 9.68 12.50 -4.00
N GLY A 357 8.68 13.38 -4.04
CA GLY A 357 7.70 13.46 -5.12
C GLY A 357 6.47 12.58 -4.95
N LEU A 358 6.40 11.78 -3.85
CA LEU A 358 5.29 10.91 -3.46
C LEU A 358 4.95 11.10 -1.97
N GLU A 359 5.02 12.33 -1.46
CA GLU A 359 4.83 12.65 -0.05
C GLU A 359 3.42 12.32 0.45
N ASP A 360 2.46 12.36 -0.46
CA ASP A 360 1.06 11.99 -0.24
C ASP A 360 0.38 11.59 -1.59
N PRO A 361 -0.86 11.12 -1.59
CA PRO A 361 -1.56 10.71 -2.81
C PRO A 361 -1.54 11.73 -3.94
N SER A 362 -1.49 13.04 -3.66
CA SER A 362 -1.47 14.10 -4.69
C SER A 362 -0.19 14.07 -5.54
N GLY A 363 0.87 13.42 -5.06
CA GLY A 363 2.13 13.19 -5.76
C GLY A 363 2.11 12.05 -6.79
N VAL A 364 1.11 11.15 -6.75
CA VAL A 364 1.06 9.96 -7.65
C VAL A 364 1.13 10.30 -9.15
N PRO A 365 0.58 11.43 -9.63
CA PRO A 365 0.80 11.85 -11.03
C PRO A 365 2.28 12.00 -11.41
N ASN A 366 3.20 12.28 -10.45
CA ASN A 366 4.65 12.36 -10.73
C ASN A 366 5.21 10.98 -11.10
N LEU A 367 4.73 9.90 -10.45
CA LEU A 367 5.13 8.54 -10.81
C LEU A 367 4.69 8.18 -12.22
N PHE A 368 3.44 8.47 -12.59
CA PHE A 368 2.95 8.22 -13.94
C PHE A 368 3.63 9.11 -14.99
N ALA A 369 3.99 10.36 -14.64
CA ALA A 369 4.82 11.21 -15.50
C ALA A 369 6.21 10.61 -15.73
N GLU A 370 6.82 10.04 -14.70
CA GLU A 370 8.10 9.33 -14.81
C GLU A 370 7.99 8.07 -15.68
N LEU A 371 6.93 7.26 -15.51
CA LEU A 371 6.69 6.10 -16.38
C LEU A 371 6.52 6.50 -17.86
N LEU A 372 5.73 7.54 -18.14
CA LEU A 372 5.60 8.08 -19.50
C LEU A 372 6.93 8.59 -20.06
N ARG A 373 7.78 9.21 -19.23
CA ARG A 373 9.14 9.67 -19.61
C ARG A 373 10.06 8.50 -19.93
N ARG A 374 9.90 7.37 -19.25
CA ARG A 374 10.60 6.09 -19.50
C ARG A 374 10.05 5.33 -20.73
N GLY A 375 9.05 5.90 -21.44
CA GLY A 375 8.51 5.31 -22.65
C GLY A 375 7.37 4.31 -22.45
N TYR A 376 6.74 4.28 -21.27
CA TYR A 376 5.49 3.54 -21.10
C TYR A 376 4.39 4.20 -21.94
N SER A 377 3.57 3.37 -22.60
CA SER A 377 2.38 3.88 -23.27
C SER A 377 1.29 4.26 -22.27
N GLU A 378 0.34 5.11 -22.69
CA GLU A 378 -0.82 5.42 -21.84
C GLU A 378 -1.65 4.16 -21.53
N ALA A 379 -1.67 3.18 -22.44
CA ALA A 379 -2.31 1.89 -22.21
C ALA A 379 -1.57 1.06 -21.14
N ASP A 380 -0.23 1.08 -21.12
CA ASP A 380 0.55 0.44 -20.05
C ASP A 380 0.27 1.10 -18.70
N CYS A 381 0.26 2.43 -18.66
CA CYS A 381 -0.03 3.18 -17.44
C CYS A 381 -1.47 2.92 -16.94
N ALA A 382 -2.46 2.83 -17.83
CA ALA A 382 -3.83 2.48 -17.45
C ALA A 382 -3.94 1.07 -16.83
N LYS A 383 -3.15 0.10 -17.34
CA LYS A 383 -3.07 -1.24 -16.75
C LYS A 383 -2.51 -1.17 -15.31
N ILE A 384 -1.45 -0.40 -15.09
CA ILE A 384 -0.84 -0.21 -13.77
C ILE A 384 -1.81 0.51 -12.82
N ALA A 385 -2.55 1.51 -13.31
CA ALA A 385 -3.43 2.35 -12.49
C ALA A 385 -4.59 1.53 -11.88
N ASP A 386 -5.37 0.83 -12.70
CA ASP A 386 -6.55 0.08 -12.26
C ASP A 386 -6.78 -1.22 -13.01
N GLY A 387 -6.34 -1.30 -14.27
CA GLY A 387 -6.70 -2.39 -15.18
C GLY A 387 -6.31 -3.77 -14.65
N ASN A 388 -5.10 -3.91 -14.12
CA ASN A 388 -4.57 -5.20 -13.66
C ASN A 388 -5.25 -5.69 -12.39
N ILE A 389 -5.43 -4.83 -11.38
CA ILE A 389 -6.07 -5.24 -10.12
C ILE A 389 -7.56 -5.54 -10.32
N LEU A 390 -8.27 -4.77 -11.15
CA LEU A 390 -9.67 -5.06 -11.48
C LEU A 390 -9.83 -6.34 -12.31
N ARG A 391 -8.83 -6.70 -13.12
CA ARG A 391 -8.77 -8.00 -13.80
C ARG A 391 -8.59 -9.13 -12.80
N ALA A 392 -7.63 -9.01 -11.88
CA ALA A 392 -7.37 -10.05 -10.87
C ALA A 392 -8.61 -10.29 -9.99
N LEU A 393 -9.26 -9.21 -9.52
CA LEU A 393 -10.49 -9.30 -8.73
C LEU A 393 -11.61 -10.01 -9.52
N ALA A 394 -11.87 -9.60 -10.77
CA ALA A 394 -12.89 -10.21 -11.61
C ALA A 394 -12.61 -11.70 -11.89
N GLN A 395 -11.34 -12.09 -12.07
CA GLN A 395 -10.96 -13.49 -12.24
C GLN A 395 -11.17 -14.30 -10.94
N ALA A 396 -10.85 -13.73 -9.77
CA ALA A 396 -11.12 -14.37 -8.48
C ALA A 396 -12.63 -14.59 -8.27
N GLU A 397 -13.48 -13.62 -8.64
CA GLU A 397 -14.94 -13.76 -8.63
C GLU A 397 -15.44 -14.89 -9.55
N GLN A 398 -14.87 -15.01 -10.76
CA GLN A 398 -15.23 -16.09 -11.69
C GLN A 398 -14.83 -17.46 -11.16
N VAL A 399 -13.62 -17.58 -10.57
CA VAL A 399 -13.16 -18.80 -9.93
C VAL A 399 -14.09 -19.17 -8.75
N ALA A 400 -14.43 -18.20 -7.92
CA ALA A 400 -15.34 -18.42 -6.79
C ALA A 400 -16.71 -18.91 -7.25
N ALA A 401 -17.31 -18.30 -8.27
CA ALA A 401 -18.59 -18.71 -8.82
C ALA A 401 -18.57 -20.18 -9.34
N ARG A 402 -17.42 -20.65 -9.85
CA ARG A 402 -17.23 -22.06 -10.22
C ARG A 402 -17.08 -22.94 -8.98
N LEU A 403 -16.16 -22.58 -8.06
CA LEU A 403 -15.85 -23.41 -6.88
C LEU A 403 -17.05 -23.58 -5.93
N GLN A 404 -17.89 -22.55 -5.79
CA GLN A 404 -19.11 -22.61 -4.97
C GLN A 404 -20.15 -23.61 -5.51
N ARG A 405 -20.13 -23.91 -6.81
CA ARG A 405 -20.96 -24.98 -7.39
C ARG A 405 -20.37 -26.37 -7.22
N GLU A 406 -19.03 -26.45 -7.11
CA GLU A 406 -18.29 -27.71 -7.06
C GLU A 406 -18.11 -28.23 -5.65
N ARG A 407 -18.07 -27.35 -4.62
CA ARG A 407 -17.80 -27.74 -3.22
C ARG A 407 -18.49 -26.85 -2.20
N ALA A 408 -18.85 -27.44 -1.07
CA ALA A 408 -19.32 -26.74 0.12
C ALA A 408 -18.20 -25.87 0.76
N PRO A 409 -18.55 -24.95 1.69
CA PRO A 409 -17.58 -24.26 2.54
C PRO A 409 -16.62 -25.23 3.23
N GLY A 410 -15.35 -24.78 3.38
CA GLY A 410 -14.35 -25.57 4.09
C GLY A 410 -14.70 -25.77 5.57
N GLU A 411 -14.48 -26.98 6.09
CA GLU A 411 -14.74 -27.36 7.49
C GLU A 411 -13.43 -27.68 8.24
N ALA A 412 -12.28 -27.35 7.68
CA ALA A 412 -10.99 -27.58 8.32
C ALA A 412 -10.92 -26.84 9.66
N VAL A 413 -10.48 -27.57 10.68
CA VAL A 413 -10.21 -27.04 12.03
C VAL A 413 -8.71 -27.06 12.24
N PHE A 414 -8.17 -25.94 12.74
CA PHE A 414 -6.78 -25.88 13.14
C PHE A 414 -6.53 -26.82 14.33
N ALA A 415 -5.62 -27.75 14.16
CA ALA A 415 -5.16 -28.62 15.25
C ALA A 415 -3.79 -28.12 15.71
N ALA A 416 -3.72 -27.56 16.91
CA ALA A 416 -2.44 -27.27 17.55
C ALA A 416 -1.64 -28.58 17.71
N LYS A 417 -0.37 -28.58 17.33
CA LYS A 417 0.53 -29.72 17.50
C LYS A 417 1.01 -29.81 18.93
#